data_6a314c7de89729aa3d3157bcfd7eb315
#
_entry.id   6a314c7de89729aa3d3157bcfd7eb315
#
_cell.length_a   1.000
_cell.length_b   1.000
_cell.length_c   1.000
_cell.angle_alpha   90.00
_cell.angle_beta   90.00
_cell.angle_gamma   90.00
#
_symmetry.space_group_name_H-M   'P 1'
#
loop_
_entity.id
_entity.type
_entity.pdbx_description
1 polymer ?
#
loop_
_entity_poly.entity_id
_entity_poly.type
_entity_poly.pdbx_seq_one_letter_code
_entity_poly.pdbx_strand_id
1 'polypeptide(L)'
;RTRGFHSPDQLPHALSGCDLVVIPAGVPRKPGMTRDDLFKINAGIVRDLVSNCAKHCPDAILNVISNPVNSTVPIAAEVLRAAGVYDPKKLMGVTHLDVMRARTFVSDAKALDPTSIDVPVVGGHAGITILPLLSQCKPFPKGGFSAGECTALTERIQNGGTEVVEAKAGAGSATLSMAAAAAEFAHACLRGMAGERNVVEHAFVESTLVPGLPFFASKVKLGRSGVEKVIGLGKLSDAEKKGLHAMKLKLGGSIRKGADFARAGTAVLTSPKPAARLAAPALGA
;
A
#
# COMPACT_ATOMS: atom_id res chain seq x y z
N ARG A 1 -14.72 -20.87 -9.56
CA ARG A 1 -16.13 -20.50 -9.37
C ARG A 1 -16.20 -19.13 -8.70
N THR A 2 -16.90 -18.16 -9.33
CA THR A 2 -17.05 -16.79 -8.83
C THR A 2 -18.36 -16.64 -8.06
N ARG A 3 -18.33 -15.88 -6.96
CA ARG A 3 -19.53 -15.48 -6.19
C ARG A 3 -19.47 -13.97 -5.96
N GLY A 4 -20.63 -13.30 -6.00
CA GLY A 4 -20.77 -11.87 -5.70
C GLY A 4 -21.43 -11.67 -4.35
N PHE A 5 -20.97 -10.63 -3.62
CA PHE A 5 -21.54 -10.17 -2.35
C PHE A 5 -21.66 -8.64 -2.45
N HIS A 6 -22.74 -8.04 -1.92
CA HIS A 6 -23.01 -6.61 -2.16
C HIS A 6 -23.41 -5.79 -0.93
N SER A 7 -23.50 -6.41 0.24
CA SER A 7 -23.94 -5.72 1.45
C SER A 7 -23.02 -5.98 2.64
N PRO A 8 -22.95 -5.07 3.64
CA PRO A 8 -22.12 -5.26 4.83
C PRO A 8 -22.41 -6.52 5.64
N ASP A 9 -23.65 -6.96 5.69
CA ASP A 9 -24.08 -8.18 6.35
C ASP A 9 -23.60 -9.45 5.64
N GLN A 10 -23.26 -9.38 4.35
CA GLN A 10 -22.67 -10.49 3.60
C GLN A 10 -21.15 -10.55 3.72
N LEU A 11 -20.51 -9.52 4.27
CA LEU A 11 -19.05 -9.44 4.37
C LEU A 11 -18.43 -10.63 5.15
N PRO A 12 -19.03 -11.11 6.28
CA PRO A 12 -18.56 -12.34 6.95
C PRO A 12 -18.53 -13.56 6.03
N HIS A 13 -19.55 -13.73 5.21
CA HIS A 13 -19.63 -14.85 4.26
C HIS A 13 -18.62 -14.69 3.10
N ALA A 14 -18.39 -13.45 2.65
CA ALA A 14 -17.42 -13.16 1.61
C ALA A 14 -15.98 -13.44 2.06
N LEU A 15 -15.67 -13.17 3.34
CA LEU A 15 -14.31 -13.28 3.89
C LEU A 15 -14.00 -14.68 4.44
N SER A 16 -15.02 -15.43 4.85
CA SER A 16 -14.81 -16.77 5.45
C SER A 16 -14.07 -17.70 4.49
N GLY A 17 -12.92 -18.24 4.95
CA GLY A 17 -12.08 -19.16 4.19
C GLY A 17 -11.24 -18.48 3.10
N CYS A 18 -11.13 -17.15 3.09
CA CYS A 18 -10.22 -16.46 2.19
C CYS A 18 -8.76 -16.64 2.62
N ASP A 19 -7.90 -17.01 1.67
CA ASP A 19 -6.45 -17.09 1.84
C ASP A 19 -5.74 -15.80 1.41
N LEU A 20 -6.36 -15.03 0.51
CA LEU A 20 -5.86 -13.76 0.00
C LEU A 20 -7.02 -12.77 -0.14
N VAL A 21 -6.86 -11.58 0.44
CA VAL A 21 -7.83 -10.47 0.31
C VAL A 21 -7.15 -9.28 -0.33
N VAL A 22 -7.75 -8.76 -1.41
CA VAL A 22 -7.30 -7.54 -2.08
C VAL A 22 -8.26 -6.42 -1.74
N ILE A 23 -7.75 -5.31 -1.20
CA ILE A 23 -8.55 -4.18 -0.70
C ILE A 23 -8.31 -2.93 -1.59
N PRO A 24 -9.08 -2.75 -2.68
CA PRO A 24 -9.00 -1.56 -3.52
C PRO A 24 -10.00 -0.47 -3.08
N ALA A 25 -10.77 -0.73 -2.03
CA ALA A 25 -11.88 0.12 -1.60
C ALA A 25 -11.39 1.51 -1.18
N GLY A 26 -12.11 2.53 -1.63
CA GLY A 26 -11.84 3.92 -1.31
C GLY A 26 -12.63 4.86 -2.20
N VAL A 27 -12.71 6.11 -1.80
CA VAL A 27 -13.31 7.17 -2.62
C VAL A 27 -12.23 7.95 -3.34
N PRO A 28 -12.44 8.34 -4.61
CA PRO A 28 -11.56 9.26 -5.30
C PRO A 28 -11.73 10.67 -4.73
N ARG A 29 -10.71 11.51 -4.88
CA ARG A 29 -10.79 12.91 -4.49
C ARG A 29 -11.83 13.63 -5.35
N LYS A 30 -12.82 14.24 -4.70
CA LYS A 30 -13.84 15.07 -5.35
C LYS A 30 -13.45 16.56 -5.31
N PRO A 31 -13.98 17.40 -6.21
CA PRO A 31 -13.83 18.86 -6.11
C PRO A 31 -14.28 19.35 -4.72
N GLY A 32 -13.50 20.26 -4.13
CA GLY A 32 -13.76 20.80 -2.79
C GLY A 32 -13.24 19.94 -1.63
N MET A 33 -12.88 18.69 -1.83
CA MET A 33 -12.27 17.85 -0.77
C MET A 33 -10.83 18.24 -0.50
N THR A 34 -10.49 18.42 0.77
CA THR A 34 -9.10 18.51 1.22
C THR A 34 -8.43 17.14 1.20
N ARG A 35 -7.09 17.11 1.26
CA ARG A 35 -6.36 15.86 1.43
C ARG A 35 -6.66 15.16 2.75
N ASP A 36 -6.99 15.93 3.78
CA ASP A 36 -7.33 15.40 5.10
C ASP A 36 -8.72 14.78 5.14
N ASP A 37 -9.70 15.36 4.43
CA ASP A 37 -11.03 14.77 4.29
C ASP A 37 -10.94 13.41 3.58
N LEU A 38 -10.22 13.37 2.45
CA LEU A 38 -9.99 12.13 1.72
C LEU A 38 -9.31 11.07 2.58
N PHE A 39 -8.29 11.48 3.34
CA PHE A 39 -7.59 10.58 4.27
C PHE A 39 -8.56 10.00 5.29
N LYS A 40 -9.37 10.84 5.98
CA LYS A 40 -10.30 10.37 7.01
C LYS A 40 -11.30 9.35 6.49
N ILE A 41 -11.85 9.60 5.30
CA ILE A 41 -12.83 8.68 4.68
C ILE A 41 -12.16 7.33 4.36
N ASN A 42 -11.06 7.34 3.64
CA ASN A 42 -10.39 6.11 3.23
C ASN A 42 -9.77 5.36 4.41
N ALA A 43 -9.26 6.07 5.42
CA ALA A 43 -8.78 5.50 6.67
C ALA A 43 -9.88 4.75 7.42
N GLY A 44 -11.09 5.32 7.49
CA GLY A 44 -12.27 4.66 8.06
C GLY A 44 -12.64 3.39 7.31
N ILE A 45 -12.73 3.47 5.97
CA ILE A 45 -13.03 2.31 5.12
C ILE A 45 -12.03 1.17 5.34
N VAL A 46 -10.73 1.46 5.31
CA VAL A 46 -9.69 0.44 5.51
C VAL A 46 -9.74 -0.14 6.92
N ARG A 47 -9.89 0.70 7.95
CA ARG A 47 -10.05 0.23 9.35
C ARG A 47 -11.19 -0.77 9.45
N ASP A 48 -12.36 -0.45 8.91
CA ASP A 48 -13.56 -1.27 9.04
C ASP A 48 -13.44 -2.59 8.26
N LEU A 49 -12.89 -2.54 7.04
CA LEU A 49 -12.64 -3.74 6.24
C LEU A 49 -11.60 -4.67 6.91
N VAL A 50 -10.49 -4.11 7.40
CA VAL A 50 -9.44 -4.89 8.06
C VAL A 50 -9.93 -5.46 9.41
N SER A 51 -10.80 -4.74 10.12
CA SER A 51 -11.47 -5.27 11.32
C SER A 51 -12.32 -6.49 11.00
N ASN A 52 -13.00 -6.51 9.86
CA ASN A 52 -13.73 -7.68 9.39
C ASN A 52 -12.80 -8.81 8.94
N CYS A 53 -11.69 -8.51 8.27
CA CYS A 53 -10.68 -9.53 7.94
C CYS A 53 -10.12 -10.17 9.21
N ALA A 54 -9.80 -9.39 10.24
CA ALA A 54 -9.31 -9.89 11.52
C ALA A 54 -10.28 -10.88 12.20
N LYS A 55 -11.58 -10.68 11.99
CA LYS A 55 -12.63 -11.54 12.57
C LYS A 55 -12.92 -12.80 11.76
N HIS A 56 -12.92 -12.69 10.42
CA HIS A 56 -13.49 -13.71 9.55
C HIS A 56 -12.47 -14.46 8.69
N CYS A 57 -11.27 -13.89 8.50
CA CYS A 57 -10.15 -14.52 7.80
C CYS A 57 -8.78 -14.08 8.39
N PRO A 58 -8.52 -14.29 9.70
CA PRO A 58 -7.33 -13.78 10.40
C PRO A 58 -6.01 -14.28 9.79
N ASP A 59 -6.07 -15.42 9.10
CA ASP A 59 -4.89 -16.03 8.47
C ASP A 59 -4.65 -15.59 7.03
N ALA A 60 -5.55 -14.82 6.43
CA ALA A 60 -5.43 -14.35 5.06
C ALA A 60 -4.26 -13.38 4.86
N ILE A 61 -3.66 -13.44 3.67
CA ILE A 61 -2.75 -12.40 3.20
C ILE A 61 -3.58 -11.19 2.76
N LEU A 62 -3.24 -10.00 3.23
CA LEU A 62 -3.93 -8.76 2.91
C LEU A 62 -3.09 -7.88 1.97
N ASN A 63 -3.62 -7.61 0.79
CA ASN A 63 -3.04 -6.71 -0.21
C ASN A 63 -3.81 -5.39 -0.23
N VAL A 64 -3.25 -4.35 0.38
CA VAL A 64 -3.88 -3.03 0.51
C VAL A 64 -3.51 -2.17 -0.69
N ILE A 65 -4.53 -1.73 -1.45
CA ILE A 65 -4.40 -0.82 -2.60
C ILE A 65 -4.93 0.57 -2.23
N SER A 66 -5.86 0.63 -1.27
CA SER A 66 -6.56 1.86 -0.85
C SER A 66 -5.59 2.98 -0.48
N ASN A 67 -5.73 4.12 -1.14
CA ASN A 67 -4.89 5.30 -0.92
C ASN A 67 -5.36 6.15 0.28
N PRO A 68 -4.40 6.78 0.99
CA PRO A 68 -2.94 6.79 0.75
C PRO A 68 -2.23 5.58 1.39
N VAL A 69 -1.61 4.72 0.56
CA VAL A 69 -0.97 3.45 1.00
C VAL A 69 0.02 3.65 2.14
N ASN A 70 0.80 4.74 2.11
CA ASN A 70 1.77 5.07 3.18
C ASN A 70 1.12 5.21 4.58
N SER A 71 -0.20 5.38 4.65
CA SER A 71 -0.95 5.49 5.91
C SER A 71 -1.92 4.33 6.10
N THR A 72 -2.54 3.81 5.03
CA THR A 72 -3.56 2.75 5.13
C THR A 72 -2.96 1.41 5.55
N VAL A 73 -1.72 1.10 5.13
CA VAL A 73 -1.01 -0.10 5.61
C VAL A 73 -0.67 -0.01 7.11
N PRO A 74 -0.10 1.08 7.63
CA PRO A 74 0.02 1.29 9.08
C PRO A 74 -1.31 1.21 9.85
N ILE A 75 -2.43 1.75 9.29
CA ILE A 75 -3.77 1.58 9.88
C ILE A 75 -4.12 0.10 9.98
N ALA A 76 -3.98 -0.65 8.89
CA ALA A 76 -4.26 -2.08 8.87
C ALA A 76 -3.42 -2.84 9.90
N ALA A 77 -2.13 -2.53 10.03
CA ALA A 77 -1.25 -3.14 11.02
C ALA A 77 -1.73 -2.88 12.46
N GLU A 78 -2.07 -1.64 12.81
CA GLU A 78 -2.54 -1.30 14.15
C GLU A 78 -3.90 -1.98 14.47
N VAL A 79 -4.81 -2.06 13.50
CA VAL A 79 -6.09 -2.76 13.65
C VAL A 79 -5.88 -4.26 13.92
N LEU A 80 -5.01 -4.91 13.13
CA LEU A 80 -4.68 -6.33 13.31
C LEU A 80 -3.94 -6.59 14.63
N ARG A 81 -3.04 -5.68 15.07
CA ARG A 81 -2.38 -5.74 16.37
C ARG A 81 -3.39 -5.67 17.51
N ALA A 82 -4.32 -4.72 17.44
CA ALA A 82 -5.37 -4.58 18.45
C ALA A 82 -6.29 -5.80 18.52
N ALA A 83 -6.49 -6.49 17.40
CA ALA A 83 -7.23 -7.74 17.33
C ALA A 83 -6.40 -8.99 17.74
N GLY A 84 -5.10 -8.86 17.98
CA GLY A 84 -4.20 -9.95 18.37
C GLY A 84 -3.85 -10.93 17.23
N VAL A 85 -4.06 -10.54 15.97
CA VAL A 85 -3.86 -11.41 14.78
C VAL A 85 -2.84 -10.85 13.79
N TYR A 86 -2.04 -9.86 14.20
CA TYR A 86 -1.07 -9.25 13.30
C TYR A 86 0.12 -10.16 12.99
N ASP A 87 0.29 -10.47 11.71
CA ASP A 87 1.51 -11.09 11.16
C ASP A 87 2.09 -10.16 10.08
N PRO A 88 3.30 -9.58 10.29
CA PRO A 88 3.92 -8.67 9.32
C PRO A 88 4.20 -9.32 7.96
N LYS A 89 4.26 -10.64 7.88
CA LYS A 89 4.44 -11.39 6.62
C LYS A 89 3.19 -11.37 5.75
N LYS A 90 2.01 -11.17 6.36
CA LYS A 90 0.71 -11.28 5.71
C LYS A 90 0.09 -9.95 5.32
N LEU A 91 0.71 -8.82 5.66
CA LEU A 91 0.21 -7.48 5.33
C LEU A 91 1.12 -6.77 4.36
N MET A 92 0.61 -6.44 3.17
CA MET A 92 1.37 -5.80 2.09
C MET A 92 0.58 -4.66 1.47
N GLY A 93 1.20 -3.50 1.31
CA GLY A 93 0.73 -2.41 0.45
C GLY A 93 1.21 -2.63 -0.98
N VAL A 94 0.29 -2.54 -1.93
CA VAL A 94 0.59 -2.77 -3.34
C VAL A 94 1.21 -1.51 -3.95
N THR A 95 2.51 -1.56 -4.28
CA THR A 95 3.25 -0.49 -4.96
C THR A 95 3.68 -0.88 -6.38
N HIS A 96 3.19 -2.01 -6.86
CA HIS A 96 3.58 -2.59 -8.15
C HIS A 96 3.32 -1.66 -9.35
N LEU A 97 2.27 -0.82 -9.28
CA LEU A 97 1.99 0.17 -10.31
C LEU A 97 3.12 1.19 -10.50
N ASP A 98 3.85 1.55 -9.43
CA ASP A 98 5.01 2.46 -9.55
C ASP A 98 6.16 1.79 -10.32
N VAL A 99 6.34 0.48 -10.13
CA VAL A 99 7.32 -0.33 -10.87
C VAL A 99 6.93 -0.40 -12.35
N MET A 100 5.65 -0.65 -12.66
CA MET A 100 5.15 -0.67 -14.05
C MET A 100 5.37 0.69 -14.73
N ARG A 101 5.08 1.80 -14.05
CA ARG A 101 5.34 3.16 -14.57
C ARG A 101 6.83 3.40 -14.79
N ALA A 102 7.67 3.01 -13.84
CA ALA A 102 9.12 3.15 -13.98
C ALA A 102 9.65 2.37 -15.18
N ARG A 103 9.21 1.13 -15.37
CA ARG A 103 9.54 0.32 -16.55
C ARG A 103 9.10 1.01 -17.84
N THR A 104 7.85 1.44 -17.93
CA THR A 104 7.30 2.10 -19.12
C THR A 104 8.06 3.39 -19.44
N PHE A 105 8.25 4.28 -18.47
CA PHE A 105 8.88 5.58 -18.72
C PHE A 105 10.37 5.47 -19.06
N VAL A 106 11.07 4.51 -18.45
CA VAL A 106 12.46 4.21 -18.82
C VAL A 106 12.54 3.58 -20.19
N SER A 107 11.63 2.67 -20.54
CA SER A 107 11.58 2.05 -21.85
C SER A 107 11.31 3.05 -22.95
N ASP A 108 10.37 3.96 -22.75
CA ASP A 108 10.08 5.06 -23.69
C ASP A 108 11.32 5.94 -23.89
N ALA A 109 11.99 6.34 -22.81
CA ALA A 109 13.15 7.22 -22.86
C ALA A 109 14.40 6.57 -23.50
N LYS A 110 14.49 5.24 -23.47
CA LYS A 110 15.67 4.48 -23.93
C LYS A 110 15.39 3.57 -25.13
N ALA A 111 14.19 3.65 -25.72
CA ALA A 111 13.72 2.79 -26.81
C ALA A 111 13.92 1.29 -26.50
N LEU A 112 13.50 0.87 -25.30
CA LEU A 112 13.58 -0.51 -24.82
C LEU A 112 12.19 -1.15 -24.76
N ASP A 113 12.14 -2.47 -24.73
CA ASP A 113 10.90 -3.20 -24.45
C ASP A 113 10.60 -3.16 -22.95
N PRO A 114 9.42 -2.62 -22.51
CA PRO A 114 9.06 -2.55 -21.09
C PRO A 114 8.90 -3.92 -20.43
N THR A 115 8.72 -4.99 -21.18
CA THR A 115 8.63 -6.35 -20.64
C THR A 115 9.99 -6.95 -20.31
N SER A 116 11.06 -6.42 -20.91
CA SER A 116 12.43 -6.90 -20.74
C SER A 116 13.24 -6.14 -19.67
N ILE A 117 12.68 -5.06 -19.10
CA ILE A 117 13.41 -4.17 -18.19
C ILE A 117 12.90 -4.30 -16.75
N ASP A 118 13.81 -4.36 -15.79
CA ASP A 118 13.53 -4.25 -14.36
C ASP A 118 14.07 -2.90 -13.84
N VAL A 119 13.19 -2.10 -13.26
CA VAL A 119 13.53 -0.83 -12.61
C VAL A 119 13.02 -0.89 -11.17
N PRO A 120 13.87 -1.15 -10.18
CA PRO A 120 13.42 -1.20 -8.79
C PRO A 120 12.89 0.15 -8.34
N VAL A 121 11.75 0.14 -7.63
CA VAL A 121 11.17 1.34 -7.00
C VAL A 121 11.02 1.07 -5.52
N VAL A 122 11.52 1.98 -4.68
CA VAL A 122 11.55 1.80 -3.23
C VAL A 122 11.00 3.03 -2.50
N GLY A 123 10.77 2.91 -1.20
CA GLY A 123 10.31 4.02 -0.35
C GLY A 123 8.86 3.90 0.09
N GLY A 124 7.99 4.69 -0.53
CA GLY A 124 6.54 4.70 -0.31
C GLY A 124 5.78 4.77 -1.63
N HIS A 125 4.53 5.27 -1.57
CA HIS A 125 3.61 5.31 -2.73
C HIS A 125 2.98 6.71 -2.93
N ALA A 126 3.71 7.79 -2.66
CA ALA A 126 3.18 9.15 -2.85
C ALA A 126 4.29 10.18 -3.10
N GLY A 127 4.29 10.81 -4.28
CA GLY A 127 5.20 11.90 -4.65
C GLY A 127 6.65 11.54 -4.35
N ILE A 128 7.39 12.41 -3.65
CA ILE A 128 8.83 12.21 -3.35
C ILE A 128 9.15 10.94 -2.57
N THR A 129 8.15 10.25 -1.99
CA THR A 129 8.40 8.97 -1.32
C THR A 129 8.58 7.81 -2.29
N ILE A 130 8.23 7.97 -3.55
CA ILE A 130 8.49 7.02 -4.64
C ILE A 130 9.92 7.25 -5.14
N LEU A 131 10.81 6.30 -4.93
CA LEU A 131 12.21 6.42 -5.35
C LEU A 131 12.59 5.31 -6.33
N PRO A 132 12.63 5.60 -7.64
CA PRO A 132 13.17 4.67 -8.62
C PRO A 132 14.69 4.56 -8.48
N LEU A 133 15.19 3.34 -8.50
CA LEU A 133 16.62 3.05 -8.46
C LEU A 133 17.14 2.84 -9.88
N LEU A 134 17.28 3.93 -10.63
CA LEU A 134 17.72 3.92 -12.04
C LEU A 134 19.13 3.34 -12.20
N SER A 135 20.00 3.51 -11.19
CA SER A 135 21.33 2.90 -11.17
C SER A 135 21.32 1.36 -11.12
N GLN A 136 20.19 0.78 -10.76
CA GLN A 136 20.01 -0.67 -10.65
C GLN A 136 19.11 -1.25 -11.75
N CYS A 137 18.79 -0.44 -12.76
CA CYS A 137 18.01 -0.87 -13.92
C CYS A 137 18.67 -2.08 -14.61
N LYS A 138 17.89 -3.08 -15.03
CA LYS A 138 18.36 -4.29 -15.72
C LYS A 138 17.46 -4.64 -16.90
N PRO A 139 18.02 -4.81 -18.13
CA PRO A 139 19.41 -4.52 -18.47
C PRO A 139 19.73 -3.02 -18.31
N PHE A 140 20.98 -2.69 -17.97
CA PHE A 140 21.38 -1.29 -17.90
C PHE A 140 21.45 -0.72 -19.32
N PRO A 141 20.77 0.42 -19.60
CA PRO A 141 20.69 0.97 -20.95
C PRO A 141 22.07 1.32 -21.51
N LYS A 142 22.28 1.08 -22.81
CA LYS A 142 23.48 1.54 -23.52
C LYS A 142 23.57 3.07 -23.41
N GLY A 143 24.76 3.56 -23.06
CA GLY A 143 24.98 5.00 -22.81
C GLY A 143 24.54 5.49 -21.42
N GLY A 144 23.92 4.62 -20.61
CA GLY A 144 23.50 4.94 -19.24
C GLY A 144 22.41 6.01 -19.16
N PHE A 145 22.40 6.72 -18.04
CA PHE A 145 21.52 7.86 -17.79
C PHE A 145 22.35 9.10 -17.48
N SER A 146 22.11 10.19 -18.19
CA SER A 146 22.63 11.50 -17.79
C SER A 146 21.97 11.98 -16.49
N ALA A 147 22.58 12.96 -15.82
CA ALA A 147 22.01 13.54 -14.61
C ALA A 147 20.63 14.17 -14.86
N GLY A 148 20.46 14.84 -16.01
CA GLY A 148 19.17 15.41 -16.42
C GLY A 148 18.09 14.35 -16.64
N GLU A 149 18.42 13.25 -17.33
CA GLU A 149 17.50 12.13 -17.52
C GLU A 149 17.10 11.47 -16.19
N CYS A 150 18.06 11.28 -15.27
CA CYS A 150 17.75 10.75 -13.94
C CYS A 150 16.75 11.63 -13.20
N THR A 151 16.94 12.94 -13.25
CA THR A 151 16.03 13.90 -12.60
C THR A 151 14.64 13.83 -13.25
N ALA A 152 14.57 13.99 -14.56
CA ALA A 152 13.30 14.02 -15.30
C ALA A 152 12.49 12.70 -15.14
N LEU A 153 13.17 11.55 -15.26
CA LEU A 153 12.53 10.25 -15.06
C LEU A 153 12.04 10.06 -13.62
N THR A 154 12.85 10.44 -12.63
CA THR A 154 12.47 10.35 -11.22
C THR A 154 11.22 11.20 -10.94
N GLU A 155 11.22 12.46 -11.38
CA GLU A 155 10.07 13.37 -11.21
C GLU A 155 8.83 12.84 -11.92
N ARG A 156 8.94 12.33 -13.14
CA ARG A 156 7.81 11.77 -13.88
C ARG A 156 7.25 10.54 -13.20
N ILE A 157 8.09 9.61 -12.71
CA ILE A 157 7.66 8.42 -11.98
C ILE A 157 6.94 8.81 -10.68
N GLN A 158 7.45 9.80 -9.94
CA GLN A 158 6.83 10.34 -8.74
C GLN A 158 5.47 10.97 -8.99
N ASN A 159 5.26 11.58 -10.15
CA ASN A 159 4.06 12.31 -10.53
C ASN A 159 3.12 11.52 -11.45
N GLY A 160 3.44 10.31 -11.85
CA GLY A 160 2.65 9.51 -12.78
C GLY A 160 1.20 9.26 -12.36
N GLY A 161 0.90 9.30 -11.05
CA GLY A 161 -0.48 9.30 -10.55
C GLY A 161 -1.22 10.61 -10.80
N THR A 162 -0.51 11.73 -10.69
CA THR A 162 -1.05 13.08 -10.95
C THR A 162 -1.34 13.26 -12.44
N GLU A 163 -0.42 12.83 -13.32
CA GLU A 163 -0.62 12.85 -14.77
C GLU A 163 -1.94 12.15 -15.19
N VAL A 164 -2.24 11.01 -14.57
CA VAL A 164 -3.49 10.27 -14.84
C VAL A 164 -4.73 11.03 -14.37
N VAL A 165 -4.67 11.65 -13.18
CA VAL A 165 -5.81 12.44 -12.65
C VAL A 165 -6.07 13.67 -13.52
N GLU A 166 -5.03 14.34 -13.96
CA GLU A 166 -5.11 15.49 -14.86
C GLU A 166 -5.67 15.10 -16.24
N ALA A 167 -5.13 14.02 -16.83
CA ALA A 167 -5.62 13.50 -18.11
C ALA A 167 -7.10 13.08 -18.07
N LYS A 168 -7.59 12.65 -16.91
CA LYS A 168 -9.00 12.31 -16.69
C LYS A 168 -9.88 13.50 -16.31
N ALA A 169 -9.33 14.70 -16.26
CA ALA A 169 -10.06 15.94 -15.89
C ALA A 169 -10.90 15.78 -14.60
N GLY A 170 -10.37 15.09 -13.60
CA GLY A 170 -11.03 14.87 -12.31
C GLY A 170 -12.03 13.69 -12.29
N ALA A 171 -12.20 12.94 -13.37
CA ALA A 171 -13.07 11.76 -13.42
C ALA A 171 -12.46 10.51 -12.71
N GLY A 172 -11.55 10.72 -11.78
CA GLY A 172 -10.93 9.66 -10.98
C GLY A 172 -9.43 9.51 -11.21
N SER A 173 -8.87 8.41 -10.71
CA SER A 173 -7.45 8.08 -10.80
C SER A 173 -7.21 6.87 -11.72
N ALA A 174 -6.06 6.23 -11.62
CA ALA A 174 -5.75 5.00 -12.34
C ALA A 174 -6.82 3.93 -12.09
N THR A 175 -7.29 3.28 -13.14
CA THR A 175 -8.29 2.22 -13.10
C THR A 175 -7.72 0.92 -13.65
N LEU A 176 -7.70 0.73 -14.97
CA LEU A 176 -7.23 -0.51 -15.60
C LEU A 176 -5.75 -0.80 -15.31
N SER A 177 -4.88 0.21 -15.32
CA SER A 177 -3.47 0.03 -14.97
C SER A 177 -3.28 -0.41 -13.51
N MET A 178 -4.13 0.12 -12.59
CA MET A 178 -4.09 -0.35 -11.20
C MET A 178 -4.66 -1.76 -11.06
N ALA A 179 -5.73 -2.07 -11.79
CA ALA A 179 -6.30 -3.42 -11.79
C ALA A 179 -5.28 -4.46 -12.31
N ALA A 180 -4.56 -4.15 -13.39
CA ALA A 180 -3.48 -4.99 -13.92
C ALA A 180 -2.36 -5.17 -12.87
N ALA A 181 -1.87 -4.09 -12.29
CA ALA A 181 -0.83 -4.14 -11.24
C ALA A 181 -1.27 -4.97 -10.03
N ALA A 182 -2.53 -4.83 -9.61
CA ALA A 182 -3.10 -5.60 -8.51
C ALA A 182 -3.23 -7.09 -8.83
N ALA A 183 -3.64 -7.41 -10.06
CA ALA A 183 -3.77 -8.80 -10.53
C ALA A 183 -2.40 -9.49 -10.63
N GLU A 184 -1.38 -8.81 -11.17
CA GLU A 184 -0.01 -9.33 -11.23
C GLU A 184 0.56 -9.56 -9.83
N PHE A 185 0.38 -8.61 -8.93
CA PHE A 185 0.85 -8.75 -7.55
C PHE A 185 0.12 -9.86 -6.80
N ALA A 186 -1.21 -9.96 -6.92
CA ALA A 186 -2.00 -11.02 -6.32
C ALA A 186 -1.60 -12.40 -6.89
N HIS A 187 -1.37 -12.50 -8.20
CA HIS A 187 -0.87 -13.72 -8.84
C HIS A 187 0.50 -14.12 -8.28
N ALA A 188 1.41 -13.17 -8.08
CA ALA A 188 2.70 -13.45 -7.43
C ALA A 188 2.52 -13.98 -6.00
N CYS A 189 1.59 -13.40 -5.21
CA CYS A 189 1.26 -13.93 -3.89
C CYS A 189 0.77 -15.39 -3.98
N LEU A 190 -0.16 -15.69 -4.89
CA LEU A 190 -0.68 -17.06 -5.09
C LEU A 190 0.40 -18.04 -5.53
N ARG A 191 1.33 -17.64 -6.38
CA ARG A 191 2.50 -18.47 -6.78
C ARG A 191 3.39 -18.77 -5.57
N GLY A 192 3.67 -17.76 -4.72
CA GLY A 192 4.40 -17.95 -3.46
C GLY A 192 3.68 -18.93 -2.53
N MET A 193 2.36 -18.74 -2.33
CA MET A 193 1.51 -19.62 -1.51
C MET A 193 1.50 -21.06 -2.04
N ALA A 194 1.51 -21.25 -3.36
CA ALA A 194 1.65 -22.55 -3.99
C ALA A 194 3.05 -23.20 -3.79
N GLY A 195 4.00 -22.45 -3.24
CA GLY A 195 5.36 -22.92 -2.95
C GLY A 195 6.35 -22.72 -4.08
N GLU A 196 6.02 -21.89 -5.07
CA GLU A 196 6.98 -21.51 -6.10
C GLU A 196 8.16 -20.76 -5.47
N ARG A 197 9.37 -21.13 -5.89
CA ARG A 197 10.61 -20.55 -5.34
C ARG A 197 10.96 -19.25 -6.05
N ASN A 198 11.58 -18.32 -5.30
CA ASN A 198 12.14 -17.08 -5.84
C ASN A 198 11.11 -16.16 -6.49
N VAL A 199 9.88 -16.18 -6.03
CA VAL A 199 8.89 -15.16 -6.38
C VAL A 199 9.27 -13.86 -5.68
N VAL A 200 9.62 -12.84 -6.45
CA VAL A 200 10.10 -11.54 -5.93
C VAL A 200 9.23 -10.43 -6.50
N GLU A 201 8.69 -9.61 -5.61
CA GLU A 201 7.87 -8.45 -5.95
C GLU A 201 8.26 -7.22 -5.13
N HIS A 202 7.68 -6.05 -5.48
CA HIS A 202 7.84 -4.84 -4.68
C HIS A 202 6.57 -4.62 -3.86
N ALA A 203 6.74 -4.43 -2.55
CA ALA A 203 5.63 -4.19 -1.63
C ALA A 203 6.02 -3.23 -0.51
N PHE A 204 5.05 -2.46 -0.05
CA PHE A 204 5.16 -1.63 1.15
C PHE A 204 4.80 -2.48 2.37
N VAL A 205 5.80 -2.82 3.17
CA VAL A 205 5.70 -3.78 4.29
C VAL A 205 6.36 -3.23 5.54
N GLU A 206 6.07 -3.85 6.69
CA GLU A 206 6.87 -3.61 7.89
C GLU A 206 8.32 -4.00 7.62
N SER A 207 9.25 -3.09 7.94
CA SER A 207 10.64 -3.20 7.50
C SER A 207 11.60 -2.49 8.45
N THR A 208 12.78 -3.06 8.59
CA THR A 208 13.89 -2.47 9.33
C THR A 208 14.99 -1.92 8.41
N LEU A 209 14.77 -1.91 7.08
CA LEU A 209 15.79 -1.51 6.10
C LEU A 209 16.25 -0.05 6.28
N VAL A 210 15.34 0.82 6.69
CA VAL A 210 15.66 2.25 6.86
C VAL A 210 15.38 2.65 8.31
N PRO A 211 16.41 2.95 9.11
CA PRO A 211 16.22 3.35 10.49
C PRO A 211 15.26 4.54 10.63
N GLY A 212 14.28 4.41 11.56
CA GLY A 212 13.25 5.40 11.81
C GLY A 212 12.01 5.30 10.91
N LEU A 213 11.97 4.37 9.95
CA LEU A 213 10.81 4.06 9.13
C LEU A 213 10.36 2.62 9.38
N PRO A 214 9.28 2.40 10.16
CA PRO A 214 8.80 1.05 10.45
C PRO A 214 8.11 0.35 9.26
N PHE A 215 7.76 1.10 8.22
CA PHE A 215 7.23 0.59 6.96
C PHE A 215 8.01 1.16 5.79
N PHE A 216 8.29 0.33 4.80
CA PHE A 216 9.05 0.73 3.63
C PHE A 216 8.75 -0.16 2.43
N ALA A 217 8.66 0.43 1.22
CA ALA A 217 8.53 -0.33 -0.02
C ALA A 217 9.91 -0.76 -0.51
N SER A 218 10.06 -2.04 -0.76
CA SER A 218 11.27 -2.62 -1.35
C SER A 218 10.96 -3.96 -2.02
N LYS A 219 11.96 -4.58 -2.64
CA LYS A 219 11.82 -5.98 -3.09
C LYS A 219 11.58 -6.89 -1.88
N VAL A 220 10.60 -7.75 -2.00
CA VAL A 220 10.28 -8.81 -1.05
C VAL A 220 10.26 -10.15 -1.75
N LYS A 221 10.77 -11.18 -1.08
CA LYS A 221 10.59 -12.57 -1.53
C LYS A 221 9.30 -13.10 -0.91
N LEU A 222 8.42 -13.59 -1.75
CA LEU A 222 7.13 -14.18 -1.37
C LEU A 222 7.27 -15.71 -1.26
N GLY A 223 6.52 -16.28 -0.33
CA GLY A 223 6.45 -17.71 -0.11
C GLY A 223 5.11 -18.14 0.46
N ARG A 224 5.03 -19.34 1.02
CA ARG A 224 3.79 -19.99 1.44
C ARG A 224 2.97 -19.16 2.45
N SER A 225 3.65 -18.43 3.32
CA SER A 225 3.00 -17.64 4.39
C SER A 225 3.09 -16.13 4.15
N GLY A 226 3.27 -15.70 2.89
CA GLY A 226 3.45 -14.29 2.53
C GLY A 226 4.91 -13.89 2.39
N VAL A 227 5.34 -12.79 2.99
CA VAL A 227 6.72 -12.29 2.88
C VAL A 227 7.68 -13.18 3.65
N GLU A 228 8.57 -13.86 2.93
CA GLU A 228 9.65 -14.66 3.54
C GLU A 228 10.88 -13.81 3.88
N LYS A 229 11.16 -12.80 3.04
CA LYS A 229 12.36 -11.98 3.19
C LYS A 229 12.15 -10.61 2.60
N VAL A 230 12.50 -9.58 3.34
CA VAL A 230 12.68 -8.21 2.82
C VAL A 230 14.10 -8.11 2.26
N ILE A 231 14.21 -7.68 1.00
CA ILE A 231 15.48 -7.62 0.28
C ILE A 231 16.08 -6.23 0.43
N GLY A 232 17.38 -6.17 0.72
CA GLY A 232 18.11 -4.91 0.90
C GLY A 232 18.14 -4.04 -0.36
N LEU A 233 18.39 -2.74 -0.17
CA LEU A 233 18.34 -1.74 -1.23
C LEU A 233 19.46 -1.84 -2.26
N GLY A 234 20.49 -2.66 -2.02
CA GLY A 234 21.66 -2.72 -2.87
C GLY A 234 22.52 -1.44 -2.79
N LYS A 235 23.37 -1.24 -3.79
CA LYS A 235 24.23 -0.06 -3.87
C LYS A 235 23.45 1.10 -4.50
N LEU A 236 23.27 2.17 -3.73
CA LEU A 236 22.59 3.39 -4.19
C LEU A 236 23.61 4.36 -4.77
N SER A 237 23.24 5.05 -5.87
CA SER A 237 23.94 6.23 -6.35
C SER A 237 23.81 7.40 -5.35
N ASP A 238 24.61 8.44 -5.51
CA ASP A 238 24.54 9.59 -4.60
C ASP A 238 23.23 10.38 -4.75
N ALA A 239 22.64 10.42 -5.95
CA ALA A 239 21.31 10.99 -6.18
C ALA A 239 20.23 10.17 -5.45
N GLU A 240 20.27 8.85 -5.51
CA GLU A 240 19.33 7.96 -4.82
C GLU A 240 19.47 8.04 -3.30
N LYS A 241 20.70 8.17 -2.77
CA LYS A 241 20.92 8.42 -1.33
C LYS A 241 20.31 9.74 -0.88
N LYS A 242 20.45 10.81 -1.67
CA LYS A 242 19.80 12.11 -1.42
C LYS A 242 18.27 11.97 -1.44
N GLY A 243 17.71 11.28 -2.45
CA GLY A 243 16.27 10.99 -2.53
C GLY A 243 15.75 10.21 -1.33
N LEU A 244 16.49 9.17 -0.92
CA LEU A 244 16.16 8.38 0.28
C LEU A 244 16.17 9.25 1.55
N HIS A 245 17.13 10.15 1.68
CA HIS A 245 17.17 11.07 2.82
C HIS A 245 15.99 12.05 2.81
N ALA A 246 15.70 12.65 1.65
CA ALA A 246 14.63 13.63 1.50
C ALA A 246 13.24 13.07 1.80
N MET A 247 12.98 11.79 1.46
CA MET A 247 11.67 11.18 1.70
C MET A 247 11.37 10.87 3.17
N LYS A 248 12.39 10.68 4.02
CA LYS A 248 12.22 10.12 5.38
C LYS A 248 11.18 10.86 6.21
N LEU A 249 11.24 12.18 6.27
CA LEU A 249 10.31 12.98 7.07
C LEU A 249 8.87 12.83 6.57
N LYS A 250 8.68 12.88 5.25
CA LYS A 250 7.35 12.80 4.63
C LYS A 250 6.75 11.41 4.77
N LEU A 251 7.55 10.37 4.53
CA LEU A 251 7.10 8.99 4.68
C LEU A 251 6.81 8.66 6.15
N GLY A 252 7.73 9.01 7.06
CA GLY A 252 7.54 8.84 8.51
C GLY A 252 6.30 9.58 9.04
N GLY A 253 6.03 10.79 8.55
CA GLY A 253 4.81 11.53 8.86
C GLY A 253 3.54 10.82 8.41
N SER A 254 3.54 10.27 7.19
CA SER A 254 2.39 9.50 6.67
C SER A 254 2.14 8.21 7.46
N ILE A 255 3.21 7.51 7.83
CA ILE A 255 3.13 6.28 8.65
C ILE A 255 2.53 6.61 10.02
N ARG A 256 3.07 7.62 10.71
CA ARG A 256 2.54 8.05 12.02
C ARG A 256 1.09 8.47 11.95
N LYS A 257 0.71 9.30 10.96
CA LYS A 257 -0.67 9.72 10.76
C LYS A 257 -1.65 8.54 10.65
N GLY A 258 -1.25 7.48 9.94
CA GLY A 258 -2.05 6.26 9.83
C GLY A 258 -2.15 5.52 11.17
N ALA A 259 -1.04 5.27 11.82
CA ALA A 259 -1.00 4.56 13.10
C ALA A 259 -1.81 5.29 14.18
N ASP A 260 -1.64 6.62 14.29
CA ASP A 260 -2.35 7.43 15.28
C ASP A 260 -3.88 7.45 15.04
N PHE A 261 -4.31 7.49 13.76
CA PHE A 261 -5.72 7.37 13.41
C PHE A 261 -6.33 6.04 13.90
N ALA A 262 -5.63 4.93 13.69
CA ALA A 262 -6.12 3.62 14.11
C ALA A 262 -6.18 3.50 15.63
N ARG A 263 -5.14 3.95 16.35
CA ARG A 263 -5.07 3.91 17.81
C ARG A 263 -6.17 4.76 18.47
N ALA A 264 -6.44 5.96 17.95
CA ALA A 264 -7.54 6.80 18.43
C ALA A 264 -8.90 6.11 18.26
N GLY A 265 -9.11 5.41 17.13
CA GLY A 265 -10.33 4.65 16.89
C GLY A 265 -10.50 3.41 17.78
N THR A 266 -9.40 2.72 18.11
CA THR A 266 -9.41 1.54 19.00
C THR A 266 -9.66 1.93 20.45
N ALA A 267 -9.16 3.04 20.93
CA ALA A 267 -9.41 3.54 22.30
C ALA A 267 -10.90 3.82 22.55
N VAL A 268 -11.65 4.23 21.53
CA VAL A 268 -13.10 4.43 21.63
C VAL A 268 -13.87 3.11 21.75
N LEU A 269 -13.37 2.03 21.13
CA LEU A 269 -14.00 0.70 21.17
C LEU A 269 -13.73 -0.06 22.48
N THR A 270 -12.66 0.27 23.18
CA THR A 270 -12.28 -0.34 24.47
C THR A 270 -12.76 0.44 25.69
N SER A 271 -13.29 1.66 25.51
CA SER A 271 -13.91 2.42 26.59
C SER A 271 -15.23 1.77 26.99
N PRO A 272 -15.47 1.43 28.28
CA PRO A 272 -16.76 0.91 28.68
C PRO A 272 -17.85 1.95 28.35
N LYS A 273 -18.89 1.53 27.64
CA LYS A 273 -20.07 2.35 27.40
C LYS A 273 -20.53 2.94 28.74
N PRO A 274 -20.73 4.26 28.89
CA PRO A 274 -21.26 4.79 30.14
C PRO A 274 -22.57 4.08 30.44
N ALA A 275 -22.65 3.48 31.63
CA ALA A 275 -23.87 2.78 32.07
C ALA A 275 -25.04 3.77 31.97
N ALA A 276 -26.06 3.40 31.18
CA ALA A 276 -27.27 4.16 31.11
C ALA A 276 -27.82 4.27 32.55
N ARG A 277 -27.88 5.50 33.09
CA ARG A 277 -28.56 5.77 34.34
C ARG A 277 -30.03 5.33 34.15
N LEU A 278 -30.39 4.22 34.77
CA LEU A 278 -31.77 3.86 34.95
C LEU A 278 -32.43 5.00 35.74
N ALA A 279 -33.32 5.74 35.08
CA ALA A 279 -34.19 6.70 35.75
C ALA A 279 -34.99 5.93 36.81
N ALA A 280 -34.91 6.37 38.07
CA ALA A 280 -35.72 5.85 39.15
C ALA A 280 -37.21 6.08 38.82
N PRO A 281 -38.09 5.12 39.10
CA PRO A 281 -39.52 5.34 38.92
C PRO A 281 -40.01 6.41 39.91
N ALA A 282 -40.72 7.40 39.38
CA ALA A 282 -41.38 8.43 40.17
C ALA A 282 -42.42 7.71 41.06
N LEU A 283 -42.23 7.75 42.39
CA LEU A 283 -43.27 7.41 43.33
C LEU A 283 -44.39 8.48 43.24
N GLY A 284 -45.50 8.09 42.65
CA GLY A 284 -46.71 8.86 42.64
C GLY A 284 -47.36 8.85 44.02
N ALA A 285 -47.78 10.02 44.46
CA ALA A 285 -48.72 10.23 45.57
C ALA A 285 -50.14 10.05 45.07
#